data_17730b9933a2c46a0f360d9cf7939a13
#
_entry.id   17730b9933a2c46a0f360d9cf7939a13
#
_cell.length_a   1.000
_cell.length_b   1.000
_cell.length_c   1.000
_cell.angle_alpha   90.00
_cell.angle_beta   90.00
_cell.angle_gamma   90.00
#
_symmetry.space_group_name_H-M   'P 1'
#
loop_
_entity.id
_entity.type
_entity.pdbx_description
1 polymer ?
#
loop_
_entity_poly.entity_id
_entity_poly.type
_entity_poly.pdbx_seq_one_letter_code
_entity_poly.pdbx_strand_id
1 'polypeptide(L)'
;MAACGLSRQPGAHLSLGWMPENPHAEHLQELLEGLNEPQREAVTHGEGPLLILAGAGSGKTRVLAHRIAFLIYTDQAQAGEILAITFTNKAAKEMRERVERLLGWGTRSMWLMTFHAACARILRAEAERLGYTRQFTIYDQADARRLAKRSAD
;
A
#
# COMPACT_ATOMS: atom_id res chain seq x y z
N MET A 1 38.04 -3.80 -6.73
CA MET A 1 37.22 -4.88 -7.28
C MET A 1 37.11 -5.98 -6.23
N ALA A 2 35.99 -6.07 -5.52
CA ALA A 2 35.69 -7.20 -4.66
C ALA A 2 34.19 -7.45 -4.83
N ALA A 3 33.84 -8.52 -5.55
CA ALA A 3 32.48 -8.99 -5.73
C ALA A 3 32.04 -9.70 -4.44
N CYS A 4 31.07 -9.13 -3.73
CA CYS A 4 30.40 -9.81 -2.65
C CYS A 4 29.30 -10.70 -3.24
N GLY A 5 29.57 -12.02 -3.28
CA GLY A 5 28.62 -13.03 -3.68
C GLY A 5 27.60 -13.25 -2.60
N LEU A 6 26.37 -12.80 -2.81
CA LEU A 6 25.20 -13.20 -2.03
C LEU A 6 24.73 -14.57 -2.55
N SER A 7 25.09 -15.61 -1.84
CA SER A 7 24.55 -16.95 -2.02
C SER A 7 23.05 -16.94 -1.68
N ARG A 8 22.22 -17.18 -2.68
CA ARG A 8 20.80 -17.49 -2.48
C ARG A 8 20.68 -18.78 -1.69
N GLN A 9 20.14 -18.70 -0.49
CA GLN A 9 19.60 -19.84 0.20
C GLN A 9 18.18 -20.10 -0.33
N PRO A 10 17.90 -21.24 -0.95
CA PRO A 10 16.53 -21.60 -1.33
C PRO A 10 15.80 -22.15 -0.11
N GLY A 11 14.59 -21.63 0.16
CA GLY A 11 13.60 -22.32 0.97
C GLY A 11 13.72 -22.19 2.47
N ALA A 12 13.71 -20.99 3.01
CA ALA A 12 13.27 -20.82 4.40
C ALA A 12 11.73 -20.88 4.43
N HIS A 13 11.18 -22.08 4.58
CA HIS A 13 9.85 -22.25 5.15
C HIS A 13 9.88 -21.56 6.51
N LEU A 14 9.25 -20.39 6.62
CA LEU A 14 8.99 -19.74 7.89
C LEU A 14 8.04 -20.65 8.69
N SER A 15 8.62 -21.60 9.43
CA SER A 15 7.90 -22.28 10.49
C SER A 15 7.61 -21.23 11.55
N LEU A 16 6.33 -20.96 11.82
CA LEU A 16 5.83 -20.03 12.85
C LEU A 16 6.37 -20.31 14.28
N GLY A 17 7.25 -21.27 14.45
CA GLY A 17 7.73 -21.77 15.74
C GLY A 17 8.85 -20.99 16.44
N TRP A 18 9.38 -19.89 15.86
CA TRP A 18 10.48 -19.12 16.47
C TRP A 18 10.12 -17.67 16.83
N MET A 19 8.88 -17.22 16.57
CA MET A 19 8.46 -15.87 16.92
C MET A 19 8.33 -15.78 18.45
N PRO A 20 9.10 -14.93 19.14
CA PRO A 20 8.82 -14.60 20.52
C PRO A 20 7.39 -14.12 20.61
N GLU A 21 6.68 -14.45 21.70
CA GLU A 21 5.26 -14.20 21.97
C GLU A 21 4.73 -12.94 21.25
N ASN A 22 4.32 -13.11 19.98
CA ASN A 22 3.71 -12.03 19.23
C ASN A 22 2.26 -11.95 19.75
N PRO A 23 1.85 -10.83 20.37
CA PRO A 23 0.49 -10.68 20.87
C PRO A 23 -0.58 -10.81 19.77
N HIS A 24 -0.17 -10.82 18.50
CA HIS A 24 -1.01 -10.95 17.33
C HIS A 24 -0.95 -12.34 16.67
N ALA A 25 -0.37 -13.36 17.32
CA ALA A 25 -0.18 -14.68 16.70
C ALA A 25 -1.51 -15.32 16.23
N GLU A 26 -2.57 -15.21 17.04
CA GLU A 26 -3.90 -15.70 16.68
C GLU A 26 -4.46 -14.95 15.44
N HIS A 27 -4.34 -13.63 15.43
CA HIS A 27 -4.78 -12.80 14.30
C HIS A 27 -3.99 -13.07 13.02
N LEU A 28 -2.70 -13.42 13.13
CA LEU A 28 -1.88 -13.80 11.99
C LEU A 28 -2.33 -15.14 11.40
N GLN A 29 -2.70 -16.10 12.23
CA GLN A 29 -3.23 -17.37 11.77
C GLN A 29 -4.57 -17.17 11.02
N GLU A 30 -5.52 -16.45 11.63
CA GLU A 30 -6.79 -16.10 11.01
C GLU A 30 -6.60 -15.31 9.69
N LEU A 31 -5.64 -14.37 9.68
CA LEU A 31 -5.31 -13.57 8.50
C LEU A 31 -4.87 -14.43 7.31
N LEU A 32 -4.14 -15.51 7.56
CA LEU A 32 -3.61 -16.39 6.53
C LEU A 32 -4.56 -17.52 6.15
N GLU A 33 -5.63 -17.74 6.93
CA GLU A 33 -6.66 -18.71 6.61
C GLU A 33 -7.43 -18.33 5.35
N GLY A 34 -7.79 -19.34 4.56
CA GLY A 34 -8.52 -19.17 3.31
C GLY A 34 -7.76 -18.48 2.18
N LEU A 35 -6.45 -18.22 2.34
CA LEU A 35 -5.55 -17.86 1.25
C LEU A 35 -5.02 -19.14 0.58
N ASN A 36 -5.02 -19.16 -0.76
CA ASN A 36 -4.30 -20.22 -1.48
C ASN A 36 -2.77 -19.98 -1.39
N GLU A 37 -1.99 -21.00 -1.78
CA GLU A 37 -0.53 -20.96 -1.61
C GLU A 37 0.13 -19.74 -2.28
N PRO A 38 -0.15 -19.38 -3.56
CA PRO A 38 0.43 -18.17 -4.17
C PRO A 38 0.00 -16.88 -3.48
N GLN A 39 -1.22 -16.81 -2.96
CA GLN A 39 -1.69 -15.64 -2.21
C GLN A 39 -0.98 -15.53 -0.87
N ARG A 40 -0.80 -16.65 -0.17
CA ARG A 40 -0.07 -16.69 1.10
C ARG A 40 1.39 -16.29 0.91
N GLU A 41 2.06 -16.83 -0.10
CA GLU A 41 3.42 -16.45 -0.46
C GLU A 41 3.54 -14.94 -0.70
N ALA A 42 2.60 -14.36 -1.48
CA ALA A 42 2.57 -12.92 -1.74
C ALA A 42 2.32 -12.08 -0.47
N VAL A 43 1.47 -12.55 0.46
CA VAL A 43 1.17 -11.86 1.72
C VAL A 43 2.35 -11.92 2.68
N THR A 44 3.04 -13.04 2.77
CA THR A 44 4.15 -13.27 3.70
C THR A 44 5.53 -12.95 3.11
N HIS A 45 5.58 -12.45 1.86
CA HIS A 45 6.85 -12.09 1.22
C HIS A 45 7.69 -11.19 2.13
N GLY A 46 8.97 -11.47 2.22
CA GLY A 46 9.91 -10.72 3.04
C GLY A 46 10.22 -9.31 2.50
N GLU A 47 11.44 -8.87 2.68
CA GLU A 47 11.91 -7.57 2.21
C GLU A 47 12.10 -7.54 0.70
N GLY A 48 12.06 -6.32 0.14
CA GLY A 48 12.33 -6.04 -1.25
C GLY A 48 11.08 -5.89 -2.13
N PRO A 49 11.26 -5.55 -3.39
CA PRO A 49 10.16 -5.33 -4.32
C PRO A 49 9.47 -6.65 -4.69
N LEU A 50 8.15 -6.65 -4.68
CA LEU A 50 7.29 -7.78 -5.08
C LEU A 50 6.39 -7.38 -6.25
N LEU A 51 6.45 -8.12 -7.34
CA LEU A 51 5.52 -8.01 -8.45
C LEU A 51 4.54 -9.18 -8.44
N ILE A 52 3.24 -8.88 -8.35
CA ILE A 52 2.17 -9.89 -8.38
C ILE A 52 1.44 -9.80 -9.71
N LEU A 53 1.60 -10.82 -10.55
CA LEU A 53 0.86 -10.96 -11.81
C LEU A 53 -0.40 -11.79 -11.57
N ALA A 54 -1.56 -11.15 -11.74
CA ALA A 54 -2.82 -11.79 -11.40
C ALA A 54 -3.95 -11.33 -12.34
N GLY A 55 -4.74 -12.28 -12.85
CA GLY A 55 -5.88 -12.02 -13.71
C GLY A 55 -7.06 -11.31 -13.00
N ALA A 56 -8.10 -10.97 -13.75
CA ALA A 56 -9.33 -10.46 -13.16
C ALA A 56 -9.96 -11.54 -12.24
N GLY A 57 -10.49 -11.13 -11.10
CA GLY A 57 -11.11 -12.08 -10.14
C GLY A 57 -10.16 -12.92 -9.28
N SER A 58 -8.85 -12.85 -9.50
CA SER A 58 -7.84 -13.62 -8.75
C SER A 58 -7.65 -13.21 -7.28
N GLY A 59 -8.35 -12.18 -6.82
CA GLY A 59 -8.23 -11.70 -5.44
C GLY A 59 -7.10 -10.70 -5.19
N LYS A 60 -6.57 -10.00 -6.21
CA LYS A 60 -5.50 -9.00 -6.06
C LYS A 60 -5.71 -8.04 -4.88
N THR A 61 -6.89 -7.44 -4.80
CA THR A 61 -7.22 -6.50 -3.71
C THR A 61 -7.27 -7.20 -2.36
N ARG A 62 -7.68 -8.47 -2.32
CA ARG A 62 -7.65 -9.29 -1.11
C ARG A 62 -6.20 -9.49 -0.64
N VAL A 63 -5.32 -9.92 -1.53
CA VAL A 63 -3.89 -10.12 -1.22
C VAL A 63 -3.25 -8.84 -0.71
N LEU A 64 -3.50 -7.69 -1.36
CA LEU A 64 -2.96 -6.40 -0.91
C LEU A 64 -3.46 -6.02 0.49
N ALA A 65 -4.74 -6.19 0.78
CA ALA A 65 -5.29 -5.89 2.10
C ALA A 65 -4.72 -6.82 3.19
N HIS A 66 -4.59 -8.12 2.90
CA HIS A 66 -3.97 -9.08 3.82
C HIS A 66 -2.48 -8.78 4.02
N ARG A 67 -1.75 -8.36 2.98
CA ARG A 67 -0.35 -7.96 3.14
C ARG A 67 -0.19 -6.73 4.03
N ILE A 68 -1.04 -5.72 3.88
CA ILE A 68 -1.04 -4.55 4.76
C ILE A 68 -1.26 -4.99 6.21
N ALA A 69 -2.25 -5.81 6.47
CA ALA A 69 -2.52 -6.32 7.81
C ALA A 69 -1.36 -7.17 8.34
N PHE A 70 -0.76 -8.03 7.50
CA PHE A 70 0.40 -8.83 7.84
C PHE A 70 1.60 -7.98 8.29
N LEU A 71 1.94 -6.95 7.51
CA LEU A 71 3.06 -6.05 7.83
C LEU A 71 2.86 -5.36 9.19
N ILE A 72 1.63 -5.00 9.53
CA ILE A 72 1.30 -4.38 10.82
C ILE A 72 1.36 -5.39 11.96
N TYR A 73 0.73 -6.56 11.82
CA TYR A 73 0.72 -7.58 12.86
C TYR A 73 2.10 -8.20 13.13
N THR A 74 3.02 -8.09 12.17
CA THR A 74 4.42 -8.54 12.32
C THR A 74 5.38 -7.41 12.68
N ASP A 75 4.87 -6.21 12.99
CA ASP A 75 5.66 -5.01 13.31
C ASP A 75 6.72 -4.64 12.24
N GLN A 76 6.51 -5.09 10.99
CA GLN A 76 7.38 -4.74 9.86
C GLN A 76 7.11 -3.32 9.34
N ALA A 77 5.91 -2.77 9.58
CA ALA A 77 5.55 -1.40 9.25
C ALA A 77 4.50 -0.87 10.21
N GLN A 78 4.61 0.40 10.55
CA GLN A 78 3.57 1.11 11.28
C GLN A 78 2.50 1.64 10.31
N ALA A 79 1.29 1.84 10.81
CA ALA A 79 0.17 2.31 9.99
C ALA A 79 0.46 3.61 9.22
N GLY A 80 1.22 4.54 9.83
CA GLY A 80 1.62 5.81 9.20
C GLY A 80 2.66 5.68 8.09
N GLU A 81 3.35 4.55 7.99
CA GLU A 81 4.37 4.26 6.98
C GLU A 81 3.81 3.58 5.74
N ILE A 82 2.51 3.23 5.76
CA ILE A 82 1.86 2.52 4.66
C ILE A 82 1.23 3.49 3.67
N LEU A 83 1.68 3.40 2.42
CA LEU A 83 1.08 4.06 1.27
C LEU A 83 0.54 2.99 0.31
N ALA A 84 -0.79 2.89 0.21
CA ALA A 84 -1.45 2.00 -0.74
C ALA A 84 -2.24 2.83 -1.77
N ILE A 85 -1.85 2.68 -3.03
CA ILE A 85 -2.38 3.47 -4.14
C ILE A 85 -3.28 2.61 -5.00
N THR A 86 -4.44 3.16 -5.34
CA THR A 86 -5.40 2.57 -6.28
C THR A 86 -5.66 3.51 -7.45
N PHE A 87 -6.30 2.99 -8.50
CA PHE A 87 -6.64 3.82 -9.64
C PHE A 87 -7.96 4.61 -9.44
N THR A 88 -8.94 4.03 -8.74
CA THR A 88 -10.26 4.64 -8.55
C THR A 88 -10.59 4.89 -7.08
N ASN A 89 -11.40 5.93 -6.83
CA ASN A 89 -11.90 6.22 -5.48
C ASN A 89 -12.71 5.05 -4.89
N LYS A 90 -13.46 4.33 -5.73
CA LYS A 90 -14.21 3.14 -5.33
C LYS A 90 -13.25 2.06 -4.82
N ALA A 91 -12.19 1.76 -5.58
CA ALA A 91 -11.19 0.76 -5.17
C ALA A 91 -10.43 1.19 -3.89
N ALA A 92 -10.14 2.48 -3.74
CA ALA A 92 -9.52 2.99 -2.52
C ALA A 92 -10.42 2.82 -1.29
N LYS A 93 -11.72 3.08 -1.44
CA LYS A 93 -12.71 2.87 -0.39
C LYS A 93 -12.85 1.38 -0.02
N GLU A 94 -13.01 0.50 -1.02
CA GLU A 94 -13.11 -0.94 -0.82
C GLU A 94 -11.85 -1.51 -0.14
N MET A 95 -10.67 -1.04 -0.51
CA MET A 95 -9.41 -1.44 0.13
C MET A 95 -9.39 -1.01 1.60
N ARG A 96 -9.77 0.24 1.90
CA ARG A 96 -9.83 0.76 3.25
C ARG A 96 -10.77 -0.07 4.13
N GLU A 97 -12.01 -0.28 3.69
CA GLU A 97 -13.00 -1.08 4.41
C GLU A 97 -12.52 -2.52 4.67
N ARG A 98 -11.75 -3.08 3.74
CA ARG A 98 -11.20 -4.42 3.89
C ARG A 98 -10.06 -4.46 4.89
N VAL A 99 -9.15 -3.50 4.85
CA VAL A 99 -8.05 -3.39 5.82
C VAL A 99 -8.60 -3.13 7.22
N GLU A 100 -9.60 -2.25 7.37
CA GLU A 100 -10.26 -1.97 8.66
C GLU A 100 -10.92 -3.22 9.26
N ARG A 101 -11.54 -4.06 8.44
CA ARG A 101 -12.11 -5.34 8.90
C ARG A 101 -11.04 -6.34 9.36
N LEU A 102 -9.87 -6.36 8.71
CA LEU A 102 -8.78 -7.26 9.07
C LEU A 102 -8.05 -6.81 10.34
N LEU A 103 -7.91 -5.51 10.54
CA LEU A 103 -7.21 -4.94 11.69
C LEU A 103 -8.10 -4.76 12.92
N GLY A 104 -9.42 -4.68 12.75
CA GLY A 104 -10.38 -4.38 13.83
C GLY A 104 -10.36 -2.93 14.31
N TRP A 105 -9.58 -2.03 13.67
CA TRP A 105 -9.49 -0.62 13.99
C TRP A 105 -9.30 0.25 12.75
N GLY A 106 -9.45 1.57 12.91
CA GLY A 106 -9.49 2.49 11.77
C GLY A 106 -8.13 2.77 11.12
N THR A 107 -8.15 3.02 9.82
CA THR A 107 -6.98 3.22 8.96
C THR A 107 -6.61 4.70 8.76
N ARG A 108 -6.98 5.59 9.68
CA ARG A 108 -6.84 7.06 9.49
C ARG A 108 -5.40 7.53 9.27
N SER A 109 -4.43 6.88 9.87
CA SER A 109 -3.00 7.18 9.70
C SER A 109 -2.42 6.68 8.41
N MET A 110 -3.04 5.68 7.77
CA MET A 110 -2.58 5.10 6.50
C MET A 110 -2.96 5.98 5.30
N TRP A 111 -2.12 5.97 4.29
CA TRP A 111 -2.42 6.60 3.01
C TRP A 111 -3.04 5.58 2.05
N LEU A 112 -4.33 5.28 2.23
CA LEU A 112 -5.12 4.42 1.34
C LEU A 112 -5.94 5.30 0.40
N MET A 113 -5.43 5.59 -0.80
CA MET A 113 -6.02 6.59 -1.69
C MET A 113 -5.70 6.34 -3.16
N THR A 114 -6.24 7.17 -4.04
CA THR A 114 -5.89 7.12 -5.46
C THR A 114 -4.52 7.74 -5.69
N PHE A 115 -3.88 7.36 -6.82
CA PHE A 115 -2.62 7.95 -7.27
C PHE A 115 -2.69 9.49 -7.31
N HIS A 116 -3.74 10.05 -7.91
CA HIS A 116 -3.92 11.50 -7.99
C HIS A 116 -4.02 12.16 -6.59
N ALA A 117 -4.75 11.54 -5.68
CA ALA A 117 -4.88 12.07 -4.31
C ALA A 117 -3.55 12.00 -3.54
N ALA A 118 -2.77 10.93 -3.72
CA ALA A 118 -1.44 10.80 -3.13
C ALA A 118 -0.49 11.88 -3.67
N CYS A 119 -0.43 12.05 -4.99
CA CYS A 119 0.39 13.10 -5.61
C CYS A 119 -0.02 14.50 -5.15
N ALA A 120 -1.32 14.81 -5.10
CA ALA A 120 -1.80 16.10 -4.61
C ALA A 120 -1.42 16.35 -3.15
N ARG A 121 -1.46 15.32 -2.31
CA ARG A 121 -1.07 15.41 -0.90
C ARG A 121 0.44 15.65 -0.73
N ILE A 122 1.26 14.93 -1.50
CA ILE A 122 2.72 15.11 -1.52
C ILE A 122 3.06 16.53 -2.01
N LEU A 123 2.47 16.95 -3.14
CA LEU A 123 2.71 18.28 -3.69
C LEU A 123 2.30 19.39 -2.73
N ARG A 124 1.22 19.22 -1.96
CA ARG A 124 0.85 20.23 -0.94
C ARG A 124 1.84 20.27 0.23
N ALA A 125 2.39 19.13 0.63
CA ALA A 125 3.41 19.10 1.67
C ALA A 125 4.70 19.82 1.23
N GLU A 126 5.09 19.67 -0.05
CA GLU A 126 6.33 20.20 -0.62
C GLU A 126 6.14 21.49 -1.45
N ALA A 127 4.94 22.09 -1.45
CA ALA A 127 4.57 23.21 -2.31
C ALA A 127 5.54 24.40 -2.20
N GLU A 128 5.97 24.72 -1.00
CA GLU A 128 6.87 25.86 -0.73
C GLU A 128 8.24 25.66 -1.38
N ARG A 129 8.74 24.43 -1.45
CA ARG A 129 9.99 24.10 -2.17
C ARG A 129 9.91 24.33 -3.68
N LEU A 130 8.67 24.29 -4.21
CA LEU A 130 8.39 24.53 -5.64
C LEU A 130 7.96 25.98 -5.91
N GLY A 131 7.99 26.86 -4.90
CA GLY A 131 7.55 28.26 -5.02
C GLY A 131 6.04 28.47 -5.05
N TYR A 132 5.26 27.47 -4.63
CA TYR A 132 3.80 27.55 -4.53
C TYR A 132 3.33 27.66 -3.07
N THR A 133 2.14 28.17 -2.87
CA THR A 133 1.46 28.07 -1.58
C THR A 133 0.83 26.68 -1.42
N ARG A 134 0.63 26.22 -0.20
CA ARG A 134 -0.05 24.93 0.07
C ARG A 134 -1.51 24.87 -0.39
N GLN A 135 -2.11 26.02 -0.67
CA GLN A 135 -3.49 26.18 -1.12
C GLN A 135 -3.62 26.28 -2.64
N PHE A 136 -2.67 25.75 -3.42
CA PHE A 136 -2.77 25.77 -4.87
C PHE A 136 -3.99 24.96 -5.34
N THR A 137 -4.57 25.41 -6.45
CA THR A 137 -5.68 24.74 -7.14
C THR A 137 -5.14 23.81 -8.22
N ILE A 138 -5.71 22.62 -8.33
CA ILE A 138 -5.42 21.68 -9.41
C ILE A 138 -6.47 21.92 -10.50
N TYR A 139 -6.04 22.40 -11.67
CA TYR A 139 -6.90 22.57 -12.82
C TYR A 139 -7.13 21.26 -13.55
N ASP A 140 -8.38 20.99 -13.93
CA ASP A 140 -8.69 19.98 -14.92
C ASP A 140 -8.45 20.50 -16.35
N GLN A 141 -8.70 19.65 -17.37
CA GLN A 141 -8.53 20.07 -18.76
C GLN A 141 -9.46 21.21 -19.17
N ALA A 142 -10.66 21.27 -18.60
CA ALA A 142 -11.63 22.33 -18.90
C ALA A 142 -11.19 23.66 -18.28
N ASP A 143 -10.69 23.63 -17.06
CA ASP A 143 -10.15 24.79 -16.36
C ASP A 143 -8.90 25.33 -17.09
N ALA A 144 -7.99 24.44 -17.49
CA ALA A 144 -6.80 24.82 -18.25
C ALA A 144 -7.15 25.51 -19.59
N ARG A 145 -8.16 24.98 -20.32
CA ARG A 145 -8.65 25.60 -21.56
C ARG A 145 -9.28 26.96 -21.31
N ARG A 146 -10.07 27.13 -20.24
CA ARG A 146 -10.68 28.42 -19.87
C ARG A 146 -9.59 29.44 -19.53
N LEU A 147 -8.57 29.04 -18.81
CA LEU A 147 -7.47 29.93 -18.46
C LEU A 147 -6.69 30.36 -19.70
N ALA A 148 -6.33 29.41 -20.58
CA ALA A 148 -5.65 29.71 -21.84
C ALA A 148 -6.45 30.68 -22.71
N LYS A 149 -7.77 30.49 -22.83
CA LYS A 149 -8.63 31.41 -23.58
C LYS A 149 -8.66 32.83 -23.01
N ARG A 150 -8.74 32.94 -21.65
CA ARG A 150 -8.71 34.27 -20.98
C ARG A 150 -7.39 35.00 -21.12
N SER A 151 -6.29 34.26 -21.30
CA SER A 151 -4.96 34.86 -21.46
C SER A 151 -4.64 35.23 -22.91
N ALA A 152 -5.48 34.81 -23.86
CA ALA A 152 -5.34 35.09 -25.29
C ALA A 152 -6.23 36.25 -25.76
N ASP A 153 -7.20 36.66 -24.95
CA ASP A 153 -8.04 37.86 -25.12
C ASP A 153 -7.40 39.06 -24.39
#